data_38c4b2fa516f30047201652040664d55
#
_entry.id   38c4b2fa516f30047201652040664d55
#
_cell.length_a   1.000
_cell.length_b   1.000
_cell.length_c   1.000
_cell.angle_alpha   90.00
_cell.angle_beta   90.00
_cell.angle_gamma   90.00
#
_symmetry.space_group_name_H-M   'P 1'
#
loop_
_entity.id
_entity.type
_entity.pdbx_description
1 polymer ?
#
loop_
_entity_poly.entity_id
_entity_poly.type
_entity_poly.pdbx_seq_one_letter_code
_entity_poly.pdbx_strand_id
1 'polypeptide(L)'
;MTSEPITIETDVLVIGSGAAGMYAAIEAARGGARVFLIDRSLIGRGGATVMAQMTVAVALGEEVPDAPQHHYDDTIAAGRGLCDEALTQLLCEEAPGCIRELDAWGVGWARKDNHITATAAPGHDRPRCVYVDFINTGPAVSKTLRTVMARNKDIRKAGDICITDLVAGADGEIAGAVGWHVGSGAPVAIAAKATVLATGGLTRLYRRNSASLNMGGDGYALALRAGASLIDMEFVQFFPIGHLAPRLVGMDPIMWDPFRYKLGGRLLNGRMEEFTSRYGSDEDGKYMLPRDLAAFAIFREVEAGRGSPHGGAYLSFEHCTAAALRAAFGPVIDRLAANAIDLTRMPVEVAPIAHYHMGGVVADAQMQTELPGLFAAGEVVGGANGANRLSGNAISEALVFGRRAGRSAAARAKKIARRGWKDLRPNDGRAALELVGNANGGGRGLNTAAMIARLQAIMSDEVGPFRTAAKLNRALADIAALTGELGERPPRRADAAGYDLQRLEWFDLRNMLLVAGTVAQSALARTESRGSHQREDFPQTLPHWRRHQRVRLAGAALQVTGAPAEALVS
;
A
#
# COMPACT_ATOMS: atom_id res chain seq x y z
N MET A 1 33.14 -11.07 -15.43
CA MET A 1 32.28 -12.04 -16.14
C MET A 1 30.88 -11.89 -15.57
N THR A 2 29.89 -11.56 -16.37
CA THR A 2 28.49 -11.58 -15.94
C THR A 2 28.11 -13.05 -15.76
N SER A 3 27.75 -13.45 -14.53
CA SER A 3 27.21 -14.80 -14.29
C SER A 3 25.97 -15.00 -15.16
N GLU A 4 25.83 -16.18 -15.74
CA GLU A 4 24.60 -16.54 -16.47
C GLU A 4 23.41 -16.37 -15.52
N PRO A 5 22.27 -15.83 -16.02
CA PRO A 5 21.10 -15.62 -15.18
C PRO A 5 20.48 -16.97 -14.78
N ILE A 6 19.97 -17.03 -13.56
CA ILE A 6 19.10 -18.13 -13.13
C ILE A 6 17.80 -18.01 -13.91
N THR A 7 17.53 -18.96 -14.82
CA THR A 7 16.33 -18.96 -15.65
C THR A 7 15.23 -19.82 -15.04
N ILE A 8 14.02 -19.29 -14.99
CA ILE A 8 12.84 -19.96 -14.41
C ILE A 8 11.69 -19.86 -15.40
N GLU A 9 10.97 -20.97 -15.61
CA GLU A 9 9.75 -21.02 -16.41
C GLU A 9 8.57 -21.39 -15.51
N THR A 10 7.46 -20.68 -15.65
CA THR A 10 6.23 -20.94 -14.89
C THR A 10 4.99 -20.63 -15.75
N ASP A 11 3.82 -21.10 -15.34
CA ASP A 11 2.56 -20.71 -15.99
C ASP A 11 2.11 -19.33 -15.48
N VAL A 12 2.14 -19.11 -14.16
CA VAL A 12 1.80 -17.85 -13.53
C VAL A 12 2.93 -17.39 -12.62
N LEU A 13 3.44 -16.18 -12.86
CA LEU A 13 4.35 -15.48 -11.96
C LEU A 13 3.54 -14.54 -11.07
N VAL A 14 3.72 -14.61 -9.76
CA VAL A 14 3.13 -13.66 -8.80
C VAL A 14 4.26 -12.90 -8.11
N ILE A 15 4.25 -11.56 -8.24
CA ILE A 15 5.25 -10.66 -7.68
C ILE A 15 4.67 -9.96 -6.46
N GLY A 16 5.15 -10.33 -5.27
CA GLY A 16 4.68 -9.88 -3.98
C GLY A 16 3.88 -10.94 -3.24
N SER A 17 4.15 -11.10 -1.94
CA SER A 17 3.55 -12.12 -1.08
C SER A 17 2.71 -11.54 0.07
N GLY A 18 2.08 -10.39 -0.14
CA GLY A 18 0.99 -9.88 0.70
C GLY A 18 -0.28 -10.74 0.56
N ALA A 19 -1.37 -10.35 1.20
CA ALA A 19 -2.63 -11.09 1.10
C ALA A 19 -3.07 -11.28 -0.34
N ALA A 20 -3.01 -10.24 -1.16
CA ALA A 20 -3.38 -10.31 -2.58
C ALA A 20 -2.56 -11.34 -3.35
N GLY A 21 -1.21 -11.30 -3.23
CA GLY A 21 -0.34 -12.21 -3.96
C GLY A 21 -0.46 -13.67 -3.50
N MET A 22 -0.55 -13.90 -2.19
CA MET A 22 -0.73 -15.26 -1.67
C MET A 22 -2.08 -15.85 -2.10
N TYR A 23 -3.16 -15.04 -2.08
CA TYR A 23 -4.47 -15.53 -2.52
C TYR A 23 -4.50 -15.74 -4.05
N ALA A 24 -3.87 -14.84 -4.82
CA ALA A 24 -3.71 -15.03 -6.27
C ALA A 24 -2.96 -16.32 -6.61
N ALA A 25 -1.89 -16.64 -5.89
CA ALA A 25 -1.15 -17.87 -6.07
C ALA A 25 -2.00 -19.12 -5.75
N ILE A 26 -2.79 -19.08 -4.67
CA ILE A 26 -3.70 -20.18 -4.28
C ILE A 26 -4.75 -20.40 -5.39
N GLU A 27 -5.40 -19.34 -5.87
CA GLU A 27 -6.45 -19.46 -6.89
C GLU A 27 -5.90 -19.84 -8.26
N ALA A 28 -4.71 -19.34 -8.63
CA ALA A 28 -4.06 -19.75 -9.86
C ALA A 28 -3.72 -21.26 -9.86
N ALA A 29 -3.20 -21.75 -8.74
CA ALA A 29 -2.92 -23.19 -8.58
C ALA A 29 -4.20 -24.04 -8.56
N ARG A 30 -5.28 -23.58 -7.93
CA ARG A 30 -6.61 -24.21 -8.03
C ARG A 30 -7.12 -24.26 -9.48
N GLY A 31 -6.79 -23.25 -10.26
CA GLY A 31 -7.03 -23.22 -11.71
C GLY A 31 -6.15 -24.19 -12.51
N GLY A 32 -5.25 -24.96 -11.89
CA GLY A 32 -4.35 -25.94 -12.53
C GLY A 32 -3.08 -25.30 -13.12
N ALA A 33 -2.73 -24.08 -12.77
CA ALA A 33 -1.47 -23.45 -13.20
C ALA A 33 -0.31 -23.83 -12.26
N ARG A 34 0.89 -24.00 -12.81
CA ARG A 34 2.12 -24.02 -12.03
C ARG A 34 2.47 -22.58 -11.70
N VAL A 35 2.55 -22.26 -10.40
CA VAL A 35 2.75 -20.91 -9.91
C VAL A 35 4.15 -20.72 -9.36
N PHE A 36 4.77 -19.60 -9.67
CA PHE A 36 5.96 -19.13 -8.99
C PHE A 36 5.66 -17.82 -8.29
N LEU A 37 5.57 -17.85 -6.95
CA LEU A 37 5.38 -16.67 -6.11
C LEU A 37 6.72 -16.21 -5.57
N ILE A 38 7.01 -14.94 -5.76
CA ILE A 38 8.25 -14.32 -5.31
C ILE A 38 8.00 -13.09 -4.43
N ASP A 39 8.93 -12.81 -3.57
CA ASP A 39 8.97 -11.58 -2.77
C ASP A 39 10.40 -11.06 -2.67
N ARG A 40 10.55 -9.76 -2.53
CA ARG A 40 11.86 -9.12 -2.32
C ARG A 40 12.43 -9.39 -0.91
N SER A 41 11.62 -9.95 -0.04
CA SER A 41 11.94 -10.32 1.34
C SER A 41 11.38 -11.69 1.69
N LEU A 42 11.16 -11.98 2.96
CA LEU A 42 10.58 -13.22 3.41
C LEU A 42 9.10 -13.34 3.03
N ILE A 43 8.71 -14.48 2.49
CA ILE A 43 7.34 -14.77 2.02
C ILE A 43 6.30 -14.54 3.12
N GLY A 44 5.35 -13.64 2.84
CA GLY A 44 4.25 -13.28 3.74
C GLY A 44 4.68 -12.65 5.07
N ARG A 45 5.87 -12.04 5.11
CA ARG A 45 6.42 -11.39 6.31
C ARG A 45 6.63 -9.88 6.15
N GLY A 46 6.42 -9.34 4.94
CA GLY A 46 6.53 -7.92 4.63
C GLY A 46 5.22 -7.35 4.12
N GLY A 47 5.26 -6.07 3.71
CA GLY A 47 4.12 -5.35 3.16
C GLY A 47 3.16 -4.80 4.22
N ALA A 48 1.97 -4.39 3.79
CA ALA A 48 0.95 -3.82 4.65
C ALA A 48 0.10 -4.88 5.37
N THR A 49 -0.11 -6.05 4.77
CA THR A 49 -1.00 -7.08 5.35
C THR A 49 -0.56 -7.51 6.75
N VAL A 50 0.73 -7.83 6.92
CA VAL A 50 1.25 -8.28 8.22
C VAL A 50 1.24 -7.19 9.28
N MET A 51 1.14 -5.93 8.87
CA MET A 51 1.07 -4.76 9.74
C MET A 51 -0.36 -4.29 10.01
N ALA A 52 -1.36 -4.83 9.30
CA ALA A 52 -2.75 -4.43 9.46
C ALA A 52 -3.29 -4.88 10.84
N GLN A 53 -3.61 -3.90 11.68
CA GLN A 53 -3.95 -4.17 13.08
C GLN A 53 -5.42 -4.51 13.29
N MET A 54 -6.34 -3.80 12.66
CA MET A 54 -7.70 -3.69 13.15
C MET A 54 -8.71 -4.56 12.41
N THR A 55 -9.38 -4.02 11.42
CA THR A 55 -10.65 -4.56 10.92
C THR A 55 -10.65 -4.79 9.42
N VAL A 56 -11.54 -5.67 9.00
CA VAL A 56 -11.82 -6.00 7.60
C VAL A 56 -13.30 -5.73 7.33
N ALA A 57 -13.58 -4.81 6.40
CA ALA A 57 -14.96 -4.47 6.04
C ALA A 57 -15.58 -5.57 5.18
N VAL A 58 -16.72 -6.09 5.61
CA VAL A 58 -17.46 -7.13 4.89
C VAL A 58 -18.91 -7.21 5.34
N ALA A 59 -19.83 -7.25 4.41
CA ALA A 59 -21.27 -7.39 4.66
C ALA A 59 -21.64 -8.88 4.87
N LEU A 60 -21.48 -9.41 6.09
CA LEU A 60 -21.84 -10.81 6.40
C LEU A 60 -23.32 -10.99 6.74
N GLY A 61 -23.95 -10.00 7.37
CA GLY A 61 -25.34 -10.06 7.79
C GLY A 61 -25.64 -11.03 8.93
N GLU A 62 -24.64 -11.41 9.75
CA GLU A 62 -24.78 -12.44 10.79
C GLU A 62 -25.30 -11.88 12.11
N GLU A 63 -24.76 -10.76 12.62
CA GLU A 63 -25.23 -10.11 13.86
C GLU A 63 -26.23 -8.99 13.58
N VAL A 64 -26.04 -8.24 12.50
CA VAL A 64 -26.90 -7.13 12.08
C VAL A 64 -27.24 -7.36 10.61
N PRO A 65 -28.51 -7.16 10.19
CA PRO A 65 -28.87 -7.25 8.79
C PRO A 65 -27.98 -6.35 7.92
N ASP A 66 -27.25 -6.96 7.00
CA ASP A 66 -26.32 -6.27 6.09
C ASP A 66 -26.30 -6.98 4.74
N ALA A 67 -25.96 -6.25 3.70
CA ALA A 67 -25.86 -6.75 2.34
C ALA A 67 -24.70 -6.07 1.58
N PRO A 68 -24.15 -6.71 0.54
CA PRO A 68 -23.11 -6.12 -0.30
C PRO A 68 -23.46 -4.72 -0.83
N GLN A 69 -24.76 -4.45 -1.10
CA GLN A 69 -25.21 -3.13 -1.55
C GLN A 69 -24.94 -2.03 -0.52
N HIS A 70 -25.17 -2.27 0.77
CA HIS A 70 -24.88 -1.27 1.81
C HIS A 70 -23.38 -1.01 1.94
N HIS A 71 -22.55 -2.05 1.77
CA HIS A 71 -21.10 -1.91 1.75
C HIS A 71 -20.65 -1.11 0.51
N TYR A 72 -21.27 -1.35 -0.63
CA TYR A 72 -21.04 -0.60 -1.86
C TYR A 72 -21.41 0.87 -1.69
N ASP A 73 -22.60 1.18 -1.18
CA ASP A 73 -23.09 2.55 -0.99
C ASP A 73 -22.14 3.36 -0.08
N ASP A 74 -21.70 2.78 1.03
CA ASP A 74 -20.73 3.42 1.94
C ASP A 74 -19.37 3.62 1.26
N THR A 75 -18.92 2.66 0.44
CA THR A 75 -17.64 2.77 -0.28
C THR A 75 -17.71 3.88 -1.33
N ILE A 76 -18.79 3.96 -2.10
CA ILE A 76 -19.02 5.03 -3.09
C ILE A 76 -19.08 6.40 -2.41
N ALA A 77 -19.78 6.51 -1.28
CA ALA A 77 -19.85 7.75 -0.50
C ALA A 77 -18.46 8.18 0.01
N ALA A 78 -17.67 7.24 0.53
CA ALA A 78 -16.30 7.50 0.99
C ALA A 78 -15.39 7.94 -0.16
N GLY A 79 -15.53 7.38 -1.34
CA GLY A 79 -14.71 7.64 -2.53
C GLY A 79 -14.95 8.99 -3.21
N ARG A 80 -15.91 9.79 -2.70
CA ARG A 80 -16.15 11.19 -3.11
C ARG A 80 -16.37 11.36 -4.63
N GLY A 81 -17.07 10.40 -5.25
CA GLY A 81 -17.45 10.45 -6.66
C GLY A 81 -16.35 10.08 -7.66
N LEU A 82 -15.31 9.38 -7.21
CA LEU A 82 -14.22 8.90 -8.04
C LEU A 82 -13.97 7.38 -7.90
N CYS A 83 -14.93 6.62 -7.39
CA CYS A 83 -14.82 5.17 -7.45
C CYS A 83 -15.04 4.66 -8.86
N ASP A 84 -14.23 3.67 -9.27
CA ASP A 84 -14.61 2.76 -10.35
C ASP A 84 -15.72 1.84 -9.82
N GLU A 85 -16.92 2.02 -10.32
CA GLU A 85 -18.11 1.33 -9.82
C GLU A 85 -18.02 -0.20 -10.01
N ALA A 86 -17.40 -0.66 -11.12
CA ALA A 86 -17.25 -2.09 -11.40
C ALA A 86 -16.27 -2.75 -10.41
N LEU A 87 -15.15 -2.09 -10.10
CA LEU A 87 -14.19 -2.56 -9.11
C LEU A 87 -14.77 -2.51 -7.69
N THR A 88 -15.54 -1.46 -7.37
CA THR A 88 -16.19 -1.32 -6.07
C THR A 88 -17.28 -2.38 -5.88
N GLN A 89 -18.07 -2.65 -6.91
CA GLN A 89 -19.09 -3.70 -6.90
C GLN A 89 -18.45 -5.08 -6.69
N LEU A 90 -17.41 -5.39 -7.48
CA LEU A 90 -16.64 -6.63 -7.34
C LEU A 90 -16.11 -6.81 -5.92
N LEU A 91 -15.52 -5.75 -5.34
CA LEU A 91 -15.02 -5.74 -3.97
C LEU A 91 -16.12 -6.12 -2.97
N CYS A 92 -17.25 -5.44 -3.02
CA CYS A 92 -18.32 -5.60 -2.03
C CYS A 92 -19.07 -6.93 -2.17
N GLU A 93 -19.30 -7.41 -3.40
CA GLU A 93 -20.00 -8.66 -3.66
C GLU A 93 -19.18 -9.90 -3.33
N GLU A 94 -17.88 -9.88 -3.59
CA GLU A 94 -17.04 -11.08 -3.37
C GLU A 94 -16.38 -11.14 -1.96
N ALA A 95 -16.32 -10.04 -1.23
CA ALA A 95 -15.71 -10.01 0.11
C ALA A 95 -16.33 -11.04 1.08
N PRO A 96 -17.67 -11.22 1.18
CA PRO A 96 -18.25 -12.23 2.06
C PRO A 96 -17.73 -13.65 1.79
N GLY A 97 -17.61 -14.01 0.51
CA GLY A 97 -17.08 -15.31 0.11
C GLY A 97 -15.61 -15.51 0.53
N CYS A 98 -14.79 -14.45 0.41
CA CYS A 98 -13.39 -14.49 0.82
C CYS A 98 -13.24 -14.65 2.35
N ILE A 99 -14.03 -13.91 3.11
CA ILE A 99 -13.98 -13.97 4.59
C ILE A 99 -14.43 -15.33 5.12
N ARG A 100 -15.53 -15.88 4.57
CA ARG A 100 -15.97 -17.24 4.94
C ARG A 100 -14.95 -18.33 4.57
N GLU A 101 -14.26 -18.17 3.46
CA GLU A 101 -13.18 -19.10 3.08
C GLU A 101 -11.99 -19.01 4.03
N LEU A 102 -11.56 -17.81 4.45
CA LEU A 102 -10.52 -17.62 5.45
C LEU A 102 -10.96 -18.20 6.82
N ASP A 103 -12.23 -18.07 7.16
CA ASP A 103 -12.79 -18.66 8.37
C ASP A 103 -12.67 -20.20 8.34
N ALA A 104 -13.08 -20.82 7.23
CA ALA A 104 -12.93 -22.26 7.02
C ALA A 104 -11.45 -22.72 7.05
N TRP A 105 -10.50 -21.85 6.72
CA TRP A 105 -9.07 -22.12 6.85
C TRP A 105 -8.51 -21.88 8.25
N GLY A 106 -9.34 -21.40 9.19
CA GLY A 106 -8.97 -21.22 10.58
C GLY A 106 -8.23 -19.94 10.91
N VAL A 107 -8.60 -18.82 10.30
CA VAL A 107 -8.01 -17.50 10.60
C VAL A 107 -8.28 -17.06 12.05
N GLY A 108 -9.40 -17.49 12.64
CA GLY A 108 -9.75 -17.21 14.04
C GLY A 108 -10.45 -15.86 14.23
N TRP A 109 -11.42 -15.53 13.39
CA TRP A 109 -12.26 -14.34 13.58
C TRP A 109 -12.90 -14.33 14.97
N ALA A 110 -12.98 -13.14 15.57
CA ALA A 110 -13.72 -12.95 16.81
C ALA A 110 -15.18 -13.38 16.64
N ARG A 111 -15.75 -14.04 17.68
CA ARG A 111 -17.10 -14.61 17.62
C ARG A 111 -17.89 -14.26 18.87
N LYS A 112 -19.19 -14.09 18.65
CA LYS A 112 -20.21 -13.98 19.69
C LYS A 112 -21.36 -14.90 19.28
N ASP A 113 -21.86 -15.72 20.18
CA ASP A 113 -22.98 -16.63 19.94
C ASP A 113 -22.83 -17.45 18.64
N ASN A 114 -21.60 -17.92 18.37
CA ASN A 114 -21.19 -18.67 17.19
C ASN A 114 -21.16 -17.89 15.85
N HIS A 115 -21.52 -16.61 15.83
CA HIS A 115 -21.43 -15.72 14.68
C HIS A 115 -20.11 -14.95 14.66
N ILE A 116 -19.59 -14.61 13.48
CA ILE A 116 -18.44 -13.73 13.35
C ILE A 116 -18.87 -12.33 13.78
N THR A 117 -18.20 -11.81 14.81
CA THR A 117 -18.52 -10.50 15.38
C THR A 117 -18.01 -9.38 14.49
N ALA A 118 -18.86 -8.38 14.25
CA ALA A 118 -18.53 -7.16 13.55
C ALA A 118 -18.61 -5.93 14.48
N THR A 119 -17.77 -4.94 14.22
CA THR A 119 -17.79 -3.66 14.91
C THR A 119 -18.07 -2.52 13.92
N ALA A 120 -18.57 -1.40 14.45
CA ALA A 120 -18.70 -0.17 13.69
C ALA A 120 -17.32 0.47 13.46
N ALA A 121 -17.14 1.07 12.29
CA ALA A 121 -15.96 1.86 11.97
C ALA A 121 -16.39 3.16 11.26
N PRO A 122 -15.56 4.22 11.28
CA PRO A 122 -15.92 5.47 10.65
C PRO A 122 -16.24 5.33 9.16
N GLY A 123 -17.35 5.93 8.73
CA GLY A 123 -17.83 5.92 7.36
C GLY A 123 -18.81 4.79 7.02
N HIS A 124 -19.06 3.87 7.95
CA HIS A 124 -20.06 2.82 7.79
C HIS A 124 -21.39 3.20 8.42
N ASP A 125 -22.48 2.88 7.77
CA ASP A 125 -23.85 3.08 8.27
C ASP A 125 -24.22 2.03 9.35
N ARG A 126 -23.51 0.89 9.41
CA ARG A 126 -23.73 -0.21 10.35
C ARG A 126 -22.46 -0.99 10.67
N PRO A 127 -22.46 -1.81 11.75
CA PRO A 127 -21.33 -2.70 12.07
C PRO A 127 -21.13 -3.73 10.97
N ARG A 128 -19.98 -3.68 10.26
CA ARG A 128 -19.56 -4.69 9.26
C ARG A 128 -18.08 -4.98 9.27
N CYS A 129 -17.36 -4.43 10.23
CA CYS A 129 -15.92 -4.59 10.29
C CYS A 129 -15.55 -5.77 11.19
N VAL A 130 -15.20 -6.92 10.60
CA VAL A 130 -14.76 -8.13 11.31
C VAL A 130 -13.28 -8.02 11.71
N TYR A 131 -12.87 -8.74 12.74
CA TYR A 131 -11.51 -8.70 13.28
C TYR A 131 -11.16 -10.03 13.97
N VAL A 132 -9.87 -10.28 14.17
CA VAL A 132 -9.38 -11.40 15.00
C VAL A 132 -9.20 -10.92 16.44
N ASP A 133 -8.38 -9.89 16.59
CA ASP A 133 -8.26 -9.07 17.79
C ASP A 133 -7.78 -7.67 17.38
N PHE A 134 -7.53 -6.81 18.38
CA PHE A 134 -7.26 -5.39 18.11
C PHE A 134 -5.98 -5.13 17.29
N ILE A 135 -4.97 -6.01 17.34
CA ILE A 135 -3.67 -5.76 16.71
C ILE A 135 -3.17 -6.92 15.83
N ASN A 136 -3.87 -8.04 15.76
CA ASN A 136 -3.37 -9.25 15.09
C ASN A 136 -4.21 -9.70 13.89
N THR A 137 -5.18 -8.92 13.43
CA THR A 137 -6.03 -9.31 12.28
C THR A 137 -5.20 -9.60 11.03
N GLY A 138 -4.32 -8.69 10.63
CA GLY A 138 -3.45 -8.89 9.48
C GLY A 138 -2.42 -10.02 9.65
N PRO A 139 -1.71 -10.11 10.78
CA PRO A 139 -0.86 -11.26 11.10
C PRO A 139 -1.57 -12.61 10.99
N ALA A 140 -2.81 -12.71 11.47
CA ALA A 140 -3.62 -13.95 11.40
C ALA A 140 -3.99 -14.28 9.94
N VAL A 141 -4.47 -13.30 9.17
CA VAL A 141 -4.74 -13.46 7.73
C VAL A 141 -3.49 -13.92 6.99
N SER A 142 -2.35 -13.26 7.21
CA SER A 142 -1.09 -13.61 6.56
C SER A 142 -0.61 -15.03 6.94
N LYS A 143 -0.73 -15.41 8.22
CA LYS A 143 -0.38 -16.75 8.69
C LYS A 143 -1.25 -17.82 8.03
N THR A 144 -2.56 -17.59 7.95
CA THR A 144 -3.52 -18.52 7.36
C THR A 144 -3.22 -18.73 5.88
N LEU A 145 -3.08 -17.65 5.09
CA LEU A 145 -2.75 -17.74 3.67
C LEU A 145 -1.42 -18.47 3.43
N ARG A 146 -0.37 -18.16 4.21
CA ARG A 146 0.93 -18.88 4.13
C ARG A 146 0.77 -20.37 4.41
N THR A 147 -0.06 -20.74 5.38
CA THR A 147 -0.29 -22.15 5.73
C THR A 147 -1.00 -22.90 4.61
N VAL A 148 -2.04 -22.30 4.02
CA VAL A 148 -2.77 -22.89 2.88
C VAL A 148 -1.85 -23.01 1.67
N MET A 149 -1.13 -21.96 1.34
CA MET A 149 -0.18 -21.95 0.23
C MET A 149 0.93 -22.99 0.39
N ALA A 150 1.44 -23.18 1.62
CA ALA A 150 2.53 -24.13 1.89
C ALA A 150 2.13 -25.59 1.66
N ARG A 151 0.84 -25.91 1.70
CA ARG A 151 0.29 -27.26 1.45
C ARG A 151 0.09 -27.55 -0.03
N ASN A 152 0.19 -26.54 -0.91
CA ASN A 152 -0.03 -26.71 -2.35
C ASN A 152 1.31 -26.92 -3.08
N LYS A 153 1.47 -28.08 -3.74
CA LYS A 153 2.69 -28.49 -4.44
C LYS A 153 2.91 -27.72 -5.76
N ASP A 154 1.85 -27.18 -6.35
CA ASP A 154 1.90 -26.42 -7.59
C ASP A 154 2.35 -24.97 -7.39
N ILE A 155 2.51 -24.54 -6.12
CA ILE A 155 3.03 -23.22 -5.76
C ILE A 155 4.49 -23.33 -5.32
N ARG A 156 5.40 -23.01 -6.23
CA ARG A 156 6.80 -22.73 -5.88
C ARG A 156 6.90 -21.32 -5.33
N LYS A 157 7.74 -21.11 -4.35
CA LYS A 157 7.94 -19.81 -3.70
C LYS A 157 9.41 -19.54 -3.44
N ALA A 158 9.82 -18.27 -3.60
CA ALA A 158 11.15 -17.82 -3.26
C ALA A 158 11.10 -16.39 -2.68
N GLY A 159 11.74 -16.19 -1.54
CA GLY A 159 12.06 -14.87 -0.99
C GLY A 159 13.36 -14.31 -1.58
N ASP A 160 13.69 -13.09 -1.17
CA ASP A 160 14.91 -12.39 -1.53
C ASP A 160 15.13 -12.25 -3.06
N ILE A 161 14.04 -12.18 -3.84
CA ILE A 161 14.08 -11.90 -5.28
C ILE A 161 13.52 -10.49 -5.53
N CYS A 162 14.40 -9.56 -5.90
CA CYS A 162 14.05 -8.20 -6.27
C CYS A 162 13.86 -8.14 -7.80
N ILE A 163 12.62 -7.91 -8.25
CA ILE A 163 12.31 -7.65 -9.66
C ILE A 163 12.63 -6.20 -10.00
N THR A 164 13.34 -6.01 -11.09
CA THR A 164 13.75 -4.69 -11.55
C THR A 164 12.95 -4.21 -12.75
N ASP A 165 12.54 -5.12 -13.64
CA ASP A 165 11.78 -4.79 -14.84
C ASP A 165 10.88 -5.95 -15.27
N LEU A 166 9.73 -5.63 -15.90
CA LEU A 166 8.90 -6.57 -16.63
C LEU A 166 9.43 -6.71 -18.05
N VAL A 167 9.24 -7.87 -18.66
CA VAL A 167 9.75 -8.16 -19.99
C VAL A 167 8.62 -8.61 -20.91
N ALA A 168 8.55 -7.99 -22.09
CA ALA A 168 7.60 -8.38 -23.11
C ALA A 168 8.11 -9.56 -23.96
N GLY A 169 7.20 -10.35 -24.49
CA GLY A 169 7.45 -11.32 -25.55
C GLY A 169 7.57 -10.68 -26.93
N ALA A 170 7.90 -11.47 -27.93
CA ALA A 170 7.97 -11.00 -29.32
C ALA A 170 6.63 -10.45 -29.83
N ASP A 171 5.52 -10.93 -29.27
CA ASP A 171 4.16 -10.47 -29.53
C ASP A 171 3.81 -9.12 -28.88
N GLY A 172 4.68 -8.57 -28.05
CA GLY A 172 4.46 -7.33 -27.30
C GLY A 172 3.71 -7.49 -25.98
N GLU A 173 3.25 -8.69 -25.64
CA GLU A 173 2.58 -8.99 -24.39
C GLU A 173 3.58 -9.20 -23.24
N ILE A 174 3.20 -8.92 -22.02
CA ILE A 174 4.05 -9.22 -20.86
C ILE A 174 4.23 -10.74 -20.74
N ALA A 175 5.49 -11.18 -20.78
CA ALA A 175 5.87 -12.57 -20.85
C ALA A 175 6.83 -13.00 -19.72
N GLY A 176 7.07 -12.12 -18.76
CA GLY A 176 7.91 -12.42 -17.61
C GLY A 176 8.51 -11.19 -16.95
N ALA A 177 9.57 -11.44 -16.20
CA ALA A 177 10.27 -10.41 -15.44
C ALA A 177 11.76 -10.73 -15.28
N VAL A 178 12.55 -9.68 -15.06
CA VAL A 178 13.97 -9.76 -14.74
C VAL A 178 14.23 -9.11 -13.39
N GLY A 179 15.19 -9.67 -12.67
CA GLY A 179 15.61 -9.16 -11.39
C GLY A 179 16.88 -9.84 -10.90
N TRP A 180 17.04 -9.92 -9.61
CA TRP A 180 18.19 -10.57 -9.00
C TRP A 180 17.85 -11.16 -7.62
N HIS A 181 18.59 -12.18 -7.24
CA HIS A 181 18.50 -12.77 -5.91
C HIS A 181 19.40 -11.98 -4.96
N VAL A 182 18.82 -11.31 -3.97
CA VAL A 182 19.50 -10.38 -3.07
C VAL A 182 20.61 -11.07 -2.29
N GLY A 183 20.36 -12.30 -1.82
CA GLY A 183 21.31 -13.07 -1.01
C GLY A 183 22.58 -13.48 -1.77
N SER A 184 22.48 -13.85 -3.06
CA SER A 184 23.63 -14.31 -3.84
C SER A 184 24.15 -13.27 -4.86
N GLY A 185 23.40 -12.21 -5.12
CA GLY A 185 23.71 -11.23 -6.17
C GLY A 185 23.46 -11.75 -7.60
N ALA A 186 22.99 -12.99 -7.77
CA ALA A 186 22.80 -13.61 -9.08
C ALA A 186 21.62 -12.97 -9.84
N PRO A 187 21.78 -12.64 -11.14
CA PRO A 187 20.68 -12.24 -11.99
C PRO A 187 19.64 -13.35 -12.12
N VAL A 188 18.36 -12.97 -12.18
CA VAL A 188 17.23 -13.88 -12.32
C VAL A 188 16.38 -13.45 -13.51
N ALA A 189 16.02 -14.41 -14.35
CA ALA A 189 15.15 -14.21 -15.50
C ALA A 189 13.98 -15.20 -15.44
N ILE A 190 12.75 -14.70 -15.43
CA ILE A 190 11.56 -15.51 -15.25
C ILE A 190 10.67 -15.36 -16.48
N ALA A 191 10.40 -16.46 -17.19
CA ALA A 191 9.41 -16.50 -18.25
C ALA A 191 8.08 -17.04 -17.69
N ALA A 192 6.99 -16.34 -18.01
CA ALA A 192 5.65 -16.68 -17.52
C ALA A 192 4.58 -16.44 -18.61
N LYS A 193 3.52 -17.24 -18.59
CA LYS A 193 2.36 -17.06 -19.48
C LYS A 193 1.43 -15.93 -19.00
N ALA A 194 1.44 -15.67 -17.71
CA ALA A 194 0.75 -14.54 -17.07
C ALA A 194 1.56 -14.07 -15.85
N THR A 195 1.58 -12.77 -15.62
CA THR A 195 2.25 -12.14 -14.47
C THR A 195 1.24 -11.34 -13.65
N VAL A 196 1.23 -11.53 -12.33
CA VAL A 196 0.38 -10.79 -11.38
C VAL A 196 1.26 -9.88 -10.54
N LEU A 197 1.04 -8.57 -10.61
CA LEU A 197 1.60 -7.58 -9.69
C LEU A 197 0.74 -7.53 -8.41
N ALA A 198 1.33 -7.89 -7.28
CA ALA A 198 0.70 -7.84 -5.96
C ALA A 198 1.63 -7.18 -4.92
N THR A 199 2.30 -6.12 -5.34
CA THR A 199 3.44 -5.49 -4.68
C THR A 199 3.05 -4.48 -3.59
N GLY A 200 1.74 -4.23 -3.41
CA GLY A 200 1.23 -3.23 -2.46
C GLY A 200 1.43 -1.78 -2.93
N GLY A 201 1.33 -0.84 -2.02
CA GLY A 201 1.31 0.60 -2.27
C GLY A 201 2.68 1.29 -2.16
N LEU A 202 2.65 2.57 -1.75
CA LEU A 202 3.80 3.50 -1.81
C LEU A 202 4.15 4.20 -0.48
N THR A 203 3.63 3.75 0.64
CA THR A 203 3.71 4.50 1.90
C THR A 203 5.14 4.75 2.40
N ARG A 204 6.14 3.94 1.97
CA ARG A 204 7.58 4.17 2.26
C ARG A 204 8.12 5.48 1.65
N LEU A 205 7.40 6.10 0.72
CA LEU A 205 7.77 7.43 0.24
C LEU A 205 7.75 8.50 1.35
N TYR A 206 7.07 8.22 2.45
CA TYR A 206 6.91 9.13 3.58
C TYR A 206 7.72 8.67 4.80
N ARG A 207 8.28 9.62 5.57
CA ARG A 207 9.04 9.33 6.79
C ARG A 207 8.24 8.51 7.79
N ARG A 208 6.95 8.81 7.94
CA ARG A 208 6.04 8.15 8.87
C ARG A 208 4.97 7.42 8.08
N ASN A 209 4.93 6.13 8.25
CA ASN A 209 3.97 5.27 7.56
C ASN A 209 3.62 4.05 8.40
N SER A 210 2.51 3.40 8.06
CA SER A 210 1.94 2.27 8.80
C SER A 210 2.29 0.90 8.19
N ALA A 211 3.24 0.83 7.27
CA ALA A 211 3.59 -0.40 6.58
C ALA A 211 5.09 -0.73 6.69
N SER A 212 5.49 -1.87 6.17
CA SER A 212 6.89 -2.26 6.14
C SER A 212 7.69 -1.51 5.07
N LEU A 213 9.03 -1.60 5.16
CA LEU A 213 9.94 -1.00 4.19
C LEU A 213 9.80 -1.54 2.74
N ASN A 214 8.96 -2.54 2.52
CA ASN A 214 8.69 -3.09 1.17
C ASN A 214 7.71 -2.23 0.34
N MET A 215 7.07 -1.22 0.93
CA MET A 215 6.01 -0.43 0.29
C MET A 215 6.56 0.81 -0.43
N GLY A 216 7.56 0.62 -1.29
CA GLY A 216 8.23 1.69 -2.05
C GLY A 216 7.56 2.09 -3.37
N GLY A 217 6.48 1.42 -3.77
CA GLY A 217 5.80 1.67 -5.04
C GLY A 217 6.37 0.85 -6.22
N ASP A 218 7.04 -0.26 -5.94
CA ASP A 218 7.70 -1.07 -6.98
C ASP A 218 6.78 -1.44 -8.14
N GLY A 219 5.55 -1.90 -7.85
CA GLY A 219 4.61 -2.31 -8.90
C GLY A 219 4.16 -1.15 -9.79
N TYR A 220 3.98 0.03 -9.25
CA TYR A 220 3.68 1.23 -10.03
C TYR A 220 4.81 1.57 -11.00
N ALA A 221 6.05 1.55 -10.51
CA ALA A 221 7.22 1.82 -11.33
C ALA A 221 7.43 0.74 -12.40
N LEU A 222 7.24 -0.53 -12.06
CA LEU A 222 7.32 -1.65 -13.00
C LEU A 222 6.26 -1.53 -14.10
N ALA A 223 5.01 -1.25 -13.73
CA ALA A 223 3.90 -1.07 -14.68
C ALA A 223 4.14 0.10 -15.63
N LEU A 224 4.54 1.28 -15.10
CA LEU A 224 4.85 2.45 -15.92
C LEU A 224 5.98 2.19 -16.91
N ARG A 225 7.09 1.59 -16.48
CA ARG A 225 8.21 1.28 -17.39
C ARG A 225 7.83 0.25 -18.44
N ALA A 226 6.89 -0.64 -18.14
CA ALA A 226 6.34 -1.59 -19.11
C ALA A 226 5.33 -0.96 -20.08
N GLY A 227 4.89 0.29 -19.84
CA GLY A 227 3.96 1.03 -20.68
C GLY A 227 2.50 1.03 -20.22
N ALA A 228 2.19 0.48 -19.03
CA ALA A 228 0.86 0.57 -18.45
C ALA A 228 0.59 1.97 -17.89
N SER A 229 -0.69 2.33 -17.75
CA SER A 229 -1.12 3.56 -17.10
C SER A 229 -1.32 3.38 -15.62
N LEU A 230 -1.08 4.46 -14.87
CA LEU A 230 -1.55 4.62 -13.49
C LEU A 230 -2.69 5.65 -13.46
N ILE A 231 -3.54 5.57 -12.44
CA ILE A 231 -4.60 6.56 -12.18
C ILE A 231 -4.53 7.10 -10.77
N ASP A 232 -4.97 8.36 -10.61
CA ASP A 232 -5.29 8.99 -9.33
C ASP A 232 -4.16 8.95 -8.30
N MET A 233 -2.93 9.13 -8.77
CA MET A 233 -1.73 8.99 -7.94
C MET A 233 -1.63 10.03 -6.82
N GLU A 234 -2.38 11.12 -6.87
CA GLU A 234 -2.45 12.16 -5.84
C GLU A 234 -3.17 11.74 -4.56
N PHE A 235 -3.98 10.66 -4.58
CA PHE A 235 -4.79 10.26 -3.43
C PHE A 235 -4.04 9.31 -2.49
N VAL A 236 -3.25 9.89 -1.60
CA VAL A 236 -2.56 9.19 -0.51
C VAL A 236 -3.32 9.44 0.78
N GLN A 237 -3.84 8.39 1.41
CA GLN A 237 -4.55 8.48 2.68
C GLN A 237 -3.57 8.53 3.85
N PHE A 238 -3.71 9.57 4.68
CA PHE A 238 -3.01 9.69 5.94
C PHE A 238 -3.93 9.28 7.09
N PHE A 239 -3.40 8.46 7.97
CA PHE A 239 -4.04 8.15 9.24
C PHE A 239 -3.66 9.25 10.24
N PRO A 240 -4.63 9.91 10.91
CA PRO A 240 -4.34 11.15 11.62
C PRO A 240 -3.56 10.96 12.91
N ILE A 241 -3.79 9.87 13.65
CA ILE A 241 -3.29 9.66 15.01
C ILE A 241 -2.46 8.37 15.06
N GLY A 242 -1.38 8.33 14.28
CA GLY A 242 -0.38 7.27 14.35
C GLY A 242 0.59 7.48 15.51
N HIS A 243 1.05 6.40 16.13
CA HIS A 243 2.03 6.45 17.21
C HIS A 243 3.36 7.03 16.73
N LEU A 244 3.95 7.93 17.54
CA LEU A 244 5.22 8.58 17.22
C LEU A 244 6.30 8.29 18.27
N ALA A 245 5.96 8.48 19.55
CA ALA A 245 6.88 8.24 20.65
C ALA A 245 6.11 7.99 21.97
N PRO A 246 6.73 7.29 22.94
CA PRO A 246 8.02 6.58 22.86
C PRO A 246 7.95 5.37 21.94
N ARG A 247 9.12 4.88 21.45
CA ARG A 247 9.16 3.72 20.54
C ARG A 247 8.52 2.49 21.18
N LEU A 248 7.69 1.78 20.40
CA LEU A 248 7.04 0.53 20.78
C LEU A 248 7.74 -0.66 20.13
N VAL A 249 8.19 -1.62 20.92
CA VAL A 249 8.77 -2.85 20.39
C VAL A 249 7.66 -3.86 20.09
N GLY A 250 7.58 -4.29 18.83
CA GLY A 250 6.62 -5.31 18.37
C GLY A 250 5.18 -4.84 18.21
N MET A 251 4.91 -3.52 18.30
CA MET A 251 3.58 -2.96 18.12
C MET A 251 3.55 -1.67 17.27
N ASP A 252 4.72 -1.20 16.86
CA ASP A 252 4.86 0.06 16.14
C ASP A 252 4.52 -0.10 14.64
N PRO A 253 3.77 0.84 14.04
CA PRO A 253 3.04 1.93 14.70
C PRO A 253 1.62 1.51 15.15
N ILE A 254 1.23 1.86 16.37
CA ILE A 254 -0.19 1.78 16.78
C ILE A 254 -0.98 2.93 16.14
N MET A 255 -2.18 2.62 15.69
CA MET A 255 -3.18 3.58 15.25
C MET A 255 -4.15 3.87 16.39
N TRP A 256 -4.13 5.10 16.90
CA TRP A 256 -4.78 5.47 18.16
C TRP A 256 -6.24 5.94 18.02
N ASP A 257 -6.75 6.14 16.78
CA ASP A 257 -8.12 6.63 16.60
C ASP A 257 -9.19 5.82 17.35
N PRO A 258 -9.17 4.46 17.31
CA PRO A 258 -10.18 3.70 18.05
C PRO A 258 -10.09 3.89 19.58
N PHE A 259 -8.88 4.08 20.11
CA PHE A 259 -8.72 4.41 21.53
C PHE A 259 -9.32 5.78 21.84
N ARG A 260 -9.01 6.77 21.00
CA ARG A 260 -9.53 8.11 21.15
C ARG A 260 -11.05 8.12 21.13
N TYR A 261 -11.67 7.51 20.14
CA TYR A 261 -13.13 7.50 19.98
C TYR A 261 -13.84 6.74 21.12
N LYS A 262 -13.26 5.62 21.57
CA LYS A 262 -13.88 4.78 22.61
C LYS A 262 -13.68 5.32 24.02
N LEU A 263 -12.57 5.99 24.28
CA LEU A 263 -12.14 6.41 25.63
C LEU A 263 -12.09 7.93 25.82
N GLY A 264 -12.39 8.72 24.79
CA GLY A 264 -12.32 10.17 24.84
C GLY A 264 -10.90 10.72 24.98
N GLY A 265 -9.92 10.15 24.26
CA GLY A 265 -8.53 10.61 24.33
C GLY A 265 -8.37 12.06 23.89
N ARG A 266 -7.63 12.87 24.66
CA ARG A 266 -7.43 14.30 24.45
C ARG A 266 -6.20 14.56 23.60
N LEU A 267 -6.33 15.35 22.53
CA LEU A 267 -5.21 15.81 21.73
C LEU A 267 -4.65 17.12 22.31
N LEU A 268 -3.37 17.07 22.69
CA LEU A 268 -2.65 18.20 23.30
C LEU A 268 -1.47 18.59 22.41
N ASN A 269 -1.19 19.89 22.32
CA ASN A 269 0.00 20.39 21.64
C ASN A 269 1.27 20.24 22.51
N GLY A 270 2.42 20.72 22.03
CA GLY A 270 3.69 20.67 22.77
C GLY A 270 3.71 21.52 24.06
N ARG A 271 2.69 22.36 24.26
CA ARG A 271 2.47 23.14 25.50
C ARG A 271 1.45 22.49 26.45
N MET A 272 1.02 21.27 26.13
CA MET A 272 -0.01 20.53 26.86
C MET A 272 -1.40 21.20 26.87
N GLU A 273 -1.71 21.98 25.81
CA GLU A 273 -3.02 22.61 25.61
C GLU A 273 -3.87 21.79 24.64
N GLU A 274 -5.15 21.58 24.94
CA GLU A 274 -6.11 21.07 23.96
C GLU A 274 -6.28 22.10 22.83
N PHE A 275 -6.23 21.65 21.56
CA PHE A 275 -6.15 22.56 20.43
C PHE A 275 -7.21 22.30 19.35
N THR A 276 -7.93 21.21 19.40
CA THR A 276 -8.85 20.81 18.32
C THR A 276 -9.95 21.82 18.08
N SER A 277 -10.45 22.50 19.12
CA SER A 277 -11.46 23.58 19.02
C SER A 277 -10.99 24.79 18.22
N ARG A 278 -9.69 25.07 18.18
CA ARG A 278 -9.11 26.18 17.37
C ARG A 278 -9.28 25.95 15.85
N TYR A 279 -9.54 24.71 15.45
CA TYR A 279 -9.63 24.26 14.05
C TYR A 279 -11.04 23.83 13.65
N GLY A 280 -12.06 24.28 14.42
CA GLY A 280 -13.48 24.11 14.06
C GLY A 280 -14.10 22.79 14.51
N SER A 281 -13.57 22.20 15.58
CA SER A 281 -14.22 21.05 16.20
C SER A 281 -15.06 21.48 17.40
N ASP A 282 -16.38 21.48 17.24
CA ASP A 282 -17.32 21.49 18.39
C ASP A 282 -17.45 20.03 18.87
N GLU A 283 -16.47 19.56 19.62
CA GLU A 283 -16.43 18.15 20.03
C GLU A 283 -17.45 17.81 21.11
N ASP A 284 -18.20 18.75 21.68
CA ASP A 284 -19.24 18.55 22.71
C ASP A 284 -18.98 17.34 23.66
N GLY A 285 -17.72 17.12 24.03
CA GLY A 285 -17.28 15.97 24.83
C GLY A 285 -17.29 14.60 24.14
N LYS A 286 -17.56 14.49 22.82
CA LYS A 286 -17.62 13.20 22.12
C LYS A 286 -16.28 12.77 21.49
N TYR A 287 -15.28 13.66 21.41
CA TYR A 287 -13.93 13.38 20.87
C TYR A 287 -13.90 12.70 19.48
N MET A 288 -14.98 12.83 18.70
CA MET A 288 -15.12 12.23 17.36
C MET A 288 -14.87 13.27 16.27
N LEU A 289 -13.59 13.61 16.10
CA LEU A 289 -13.14 14.51 15.05
C LEU A 289 -13.04 13.76 13.72
N PRO A 290 -13.50 14.31 12.57
CA PRO A 290 -13.20 13.76 11.26
C PRO A 290 -11.68 13.58 11.07
N ARG A 291 -11.27 12.49 10.40
CA ARG A 291 -9.84 12.13 10.28
C ARG A 291 -9.00 13.19 9.61
N ASP A 292 -9.53 13.81 8.57
CA ASP A 292 -8.91 14.91 7.83
C ASP A 292 -8.72 16.15 8.71
N LEU A 293 -9.71 16.48 9.54
CA LEU A 293 -9.61 17.62 10.47
C LEU A 293 -8.61 17.34 11.60
N ALA A 294 -8.57 16.12 12.13
CA ALA A 294 -7.58 15.75 13.16
C ALA A 294 -6.14 15.84 12.60
N ALA A 295 -5.91 15.32 11.38
CA ALA A 295 -4.61 15.44 10.71
C ALA A 295 -4.24 16.90 10.46
N PHE A 296 -5.20 17.71 10.00
CA PHE A 296 -5.01 19.15 9.77
C PHE A 296 -4.63 19.87 11.06
N ALA A 297 -5.37 19.67 12.14
CA ALA A 297 -5.11 20.34 13.40
C ALA A 297 -3.71 20.02 13.95
N ILE A 298 -3.29 18.75 13.91
CA ILE A 298 -1.95 18.34 14.35
C ILE A 298 -0.88 19.00 13.47
N PHE A 299 -1.08 18.97 12.16
CA PHE A 299 -0.12 19.56 11.22
C PHE A 299 0.05 21.06 11.45
N ARG A 300 -1.05 21.80 11.66
CA ARG A 300 -1.02 23.23 11.94
C ARG A 300 -0.35 23.58 13.27
N GLU A 301 -0.53 22.78 14.31
CA GLU A 301 0.19 22.99 15.57
C GLU A 301 1.71 22.80 15.38
N VAL A 302 2.11 21.81 14.57
CA VAL A 302 3.54 21.58 14.25
C VAL A 302 4.12 22.73 13.43
N GLU A 303 3.44 23.18 12.36
CA GLU A 303 3.89 24.33 11.54
C GLU A 303 3.99 25.63 12.34
N ALA A 304 3.11 25.81 13.33
CA ALA A 304 3.12 26.96 14.22
C ALA A 304 4.18 26.88 15.34
N GLY A 305 5.05 25.87 15.34
CA GLY A 305 6.09 25.68 16.35
C GLY A 305 5.54 25.24 17.72
N ARG A 306 4.31 24.75 17.77
CA ARG A 306 3.68 24.20 19.00
C ARG A 306 3.56 22.68 18.96
N GLY A 307 4.30 22.01 18.10
CA GLY A 307 4.35 20.56 18.05
C GLY A 307 5.05 19.93 19.25
N SER A 308 4.87 18.61 19.43
CA SER A 308 5.62 17.82 20.39
C SER A 308 7.10 17.69 19.95
N PRO A 309 8.02 17.26 20.84
CA PRO A 309 9.46 17.19 20.54
C PRO A 309 9.81 16.42 19.25
N HIS A 310 9.04 15.37 18.90
CA HIS A 310 9.27 14.61 17.69
C HIS A 310 8.44 15.11 16.47
N GLY A 311 7.83 16.32 16.57
CA GLY A 311 7.09 16.95 15.48
C GLY A 311 5.71 16.32 15.25
N GLY A 312 4.96 16.13 16.29
CA GLY A 312 3.57 15.70 16.31
C GLY A 312 2.75 16.44 17.37
N ALA A 313 1.82 15.75 17.98
CA ALA A 313 1.02 16.18 19.13
C ALA A 313 1.07 15.11 20.23
N TYR A 314 0.48 15.39 21.37
CA TYR A 314 0.28 14.40 22.41
C TYR A 314 -1.15 13.88 22.40
N LEU A 315 -1.32 12.59 22.68
CA LEU A 315 -2.61 11.96 22.98
C LEU A 315 -2.62 11.49 24.43
N SER A 316 -3.51 12.07 25.25
CA SER A 316 -3.62 11.78 26.67
C SER A 316 -4.89 11.01 27.00
N PHE A 317 -4.74 10.01 27.86
CA PHE A 317 -5.79 9.25 28.51
C PHE A 317 -5.72 9.35 30.05
N GLU A 318 -4.98 10.31 30.58
CA GLU A 318 -4.74 10.46 32.02
C GLU A 318 -6.03 10.69 32.86
N HIS A 319 -7.12 11.12 32.19
CA HIS A 319 -8.45 11.21 32.77
C HIS A 319 -9.18 9.86 32.89
N CYS A 320 -8.65 8.80 32.24
CA CYS A 320 -9.25 7.47 32.26
C CYS A 320 -8.71 6.64 33.42
N THR A 321 -9.54 5.78 33.99
CA THR A 321 -9.09 4.81 35.00
C THR A 321 -8.41 3.61 34.33
N ALA A 322 -7.47 2.98 35.04
CA ALA A 322 -6.83 1.74 34.59
C ALA A 322 -7.86 0.63 34.30
N ALA A 323 -8.96 0.57 35.05
CA ALA A 323 -10.05 -0.37 34.83
C ALA A 323 -10.77 -0.11 33.51
N ALA A 324 -11.07 1.14 33.17
CA ALA A 324 -11.69 1.52 31.89
C ALA A 324 -10.79 1.20 30.70
N LEU A 325 -9.49 1.50 30.81
CA LEU A 325 -8.50 1.17 29.78
C LEU A 325 -8.42 -0.34 29.54
N ARG A 326 -8.34 -1.15 30.60
CA ARG A 326 -8.30 -2.62 30.49
C ARG A 326 -9.59 -3.22 29.97
N ALA A 327 -10.75 -2.71 30.38
CA ALA A 327 -12.04 -3.16 29.86
C ALA A 327 -12.18 -2.88 28.35
N ALA A 328 -11.60 -1.79 27.87
CA ALA A 328 -11.66 -1.40 26.47
C ALA A 328 -10.65 -2.17 25.59
N PHE A 329 -9.40 -2.34 26.04
CA PHE A 329 -8.26 -2.80 25.22
C PHE A 329 -7.25 -3.65 26.02
N GLY A 330 -7.70 -4.53 26.92
CA GLY A 330 -6.89 -5.26 27.90
C GLY A 330 -5.52 -5.76 27.43
N PRO A 331 -5.42 -6.64 26.42
CA PRO A 331 -4.14 -7.18 25.98
C PRO A 331 -3.17 -6.12 25.44
N VAL A 332 -3.70 -5.03 24.86
CA VAL A 332 -2.88 -3.92 24.36
C VAL A 332 -2.34 -3.10 25.51
N ILE A 333 -3.14 -2.84 26.55
CA ILE A 333 -2.69 -2.14 27.74
C ILE A 333 -1.54 -2.85 28.44
N ASP A 334 -1.60 -4.19 28.54
CA ASP A 334 -0.52 -4.98 29.14
C ASP A 334 0.77 -4.93 28.30
N ARG A 335 0.66 -4.91 26.95
CA ARG A 335 1.82 -4.73 26.07
C ARG A 335 2.40 -3.32 26.15
N LEU A 336 1.57 -2.27 26.31
CA LEU A 336 2.03 -0.91 26.52
C LEU A 336 2.79 -0.82 27.86
N ALA A 337 2.27 -1.41 28.92
CA ALA A 337 2.94 -1.47 30.21
C ALA A 337 4.30 -2.19 30.13
N ALA A 338 4.41 -3.27 29.34
CA ALA A 338 5.68 -3.96 29.06
C ALA A 338 6.70 -3.07 28.30
N ASN A 339 6.23 -2.03 27.61
CA ASN A 339 7.06 -1.00 26.97
C ASN A 339 7.22 0.26 27.84
N ALA A 340 6.96 0.16 29.15
CA ALA A 340 7.02 1.25 30.13
C ALA A 340 6.06 2.42 29.83
N ILE A 341 4.94 2.15 29.17
CA ILE A 341 3.89 3.15 28.88
C ILE A 341 2.69 2.89 29.77
N ASP A 342 2.42 3.84 30.68
CA ASP A 342 1.22 3.88 31.52
C ASP A 342 0.34 5.04 31.06
N LEU A 343 -0.73 4.73 30.32
CA LEU A 343 -1.65 5.74 29.76
C LEU A 343 -2.42 6.53 30.83
N THR A 344 -2.44 6.06 32.07
CA THR A 344 -3.06 6.82 33.20
C THR A 344 -2.15 7.91 33.77
N ARG A 345 -0.86 7.92 33.35
CA ARG A 345 0.17 8.77 33.95
C ARG A 345 0.97 9.57 32.96
N MET A 346 0.93 9.19 31.68
CA MET A 346 1.71 9.84 30.62
C MET A 346 0.96 9.84 29.29
N PRO A 347 0.99 10.95 28.55
CA PRO A 347 0.52 10.97 27.17
C PRO A 347 1.53 10.28 26.25
N VAL A 348 1.07 9.87 25.08
CA VAL A 348 1.93 9.38 23.98
C VAL A 348 2.01 10.41 22.88
N GLU A 349 3.15 10.49 22.19
CA GLU A 349 3.25 11.34 21.01
C GLU A 349 2.62 10.66 19.80
N VAL A 350 1.89 11.43 19.02
CA VAL A 350 1.17 10.98 17.83
C VAL A 350 1.37 11.95 16.67
N ALA A 351 1.28 11.45 15.46
CA ALA A 351 1.37 12.28 14.25
C ALA A 351 0.58 11.65 13.10
N PRO A 352 0.21 12.42 12.07
CA PRO A 352 -0.29 11.85 10.83
C PRO A 352 0.75 10.95 10.18
N ILE A 353 0.31 9.76 9.73
CA ILE A 353 1.15 8.76 9.06
C ILE A 353 0.55 8.37 7.72
N ALA A 354 1.37 8.19 6.68
CA ALA A 354 0.93 7.65 5.41
C ALA A 354 0.46 6.20 5.61
N HIS A 355 -0.75 5.89 5.15
CA HIS A 355 -1.43 4.65 5.53
C HIS A 355 -1.85 3.79 4.34
N TYR A 356 -2.42 4.40 3.29
CA TYR A 356 -2.96 3.69 2.14
C TYR A 356 -2.91 4.57 0.89
N HIS A 357 -2.80 3.95 -0.29
CA HIS A 357 -2.84 4.64 -1.57
C HIS A 357 -4.06 4.17 -2.38
N MET A 358 -4.91 5.11 -2.82
CA MET A 358 -6.13 4.79 -3.57
C MET A 358 -5.91 4.75 -5.08
N GLY A 359 -4.91 5.47 -5.57
CA GLY A 359 -4.49 5.41 -6.96
C GLY A 359 -3.70 4.13 -7.27
N GLY A 360 -3.36 3.91 -8.53
CA GLY A 360 -2.56 2.74 -8.91
C GLY A 360 -2.68 2.35 -10.37
N VAL A 361 -2.31 1.11 -10.65
CA VAL A 361 -2.35 0.52 -11.98
C VAL A 361 -3.80 0.40 -12.45
N VAL A 362 -4.08 0.80 -13.68
CA VAL A 362 -5.38 0.61 -14.32
C VAL A 362 -5.60 -0.88 -14.58
N ALA A 363 -6.70 -1.41 -14.07
CA ALA A 363 -7.13 -2.79 -14.31
C ALA A 363 -8.66 -2.87 -14.44
N ASP A 364 -9.13 -3.85 -15.19
CA ASP A 364 -10.54 -4.15 -15.33
C ASP A 364 -11.08 -5.03 -14.17
N ALA A 365 -12.37 -5.37 -14.19
CA ALA A 365 -12.97 -6.27 -13.20
C ALA A 365 -12.45 -7.72 -13.24
N GLN A 366 -11.66 -8.08 -14.25
CA GLN A 366 -10.92 -9.35 -14.31
C GLN A 366 -9.48 -9.20 -13.81
N MET A 367 -9.12 -8.03 -13.25
CA MET A 367 -7.78 -7.66 -12.80
C MET A 367 -6.73 -7.66 -13.94
N GLN A 368 -7.17 -7.64 -15.20
CA GLN A 368 -6.30 -7.50 -16.37
C GLN A 368 -5.94 -6.02 -16.53
N THR A 369 -4.66 -5.74 -16.73
CA THR A 369 -4.20 -4.38 -17.07
C THR A 369 -4.34 -4.10 -18.56
N GLU A 370 -4.05 -2.87 -19.00
CA GLU A 370 -3.99 -2.49 -20.41
C GLU A 370 -2.95 -3.32 -21.20
N LEU A 371 -1.97 -3.93 -20.52
CA LEU A 371 -0.94 -4.78 -21.15
C LEU A 371 -1.36 -6.25 -21.08
N PRO A 372 -1.58 -6.90 -22.23
CA PRO A 372 -1.88 -8.33 -22.23
C PRO A 372 -0.78 -9.14 -21.53
N GLY A 373 -1.19 -10.11 -20.71
CA GLY A 373 -0.27 -10.91 -19.92
C GLY A 373 0.07 -10.34 -18.55
N LEU A 374 -0.30 -9.09 -18.26
CA LEU A 374 -0.11 -8.44 -16.97
C LEU A 374 -1.43 -8.26 -16.24
N PHE A 375 -1.48 -8.75 -15.01
CA PHE A 375 -2.57 -8.56 -14.04
C PHE A 375 -2.06 -7.79 -12.84
N ALA A 376 -2.97 -7.14 -12.10
CA ALA A 376 -2.63 -6.46 -10.87
C ALA A 376 -3.65 -6.80 -9.77
N ALA A 377 -3.25 -6.83 -8.48
CA ALA A 377 -4.14 -7.18 -7.39
C ALA A 377 -3.77 -6.50 -6.06
N GLY A 378 -4.78 -6.10 -5.32
CA GLY A 378 -4.66 -5.39 -4.04
C GLY A 378 -4.27 -3.93 -4.23
N GLU A 379 -3.66 -3.31 -3.22
CA GLU A 379 -3.37 -1.87 -3.16
C GLU A 379 -2.57 -1.30 -4.36
N VAL A 380 -1.95 -2.15 -5.18
CA VAL A 380 -1.28 -1.71 -6.42
C VAL A 380 -2.28 -1.31 -7.51
N VAL A 381 -3.56 -1.70 -7.39
CA VAL A 381 -4.65 -1.35 -8.32
C VAL A 381 -5.30 -0.05 -7.87
N GLY A 382 -5.49 0.89 -8.79
CA GLY A 382 -6.23 2.14 -8.53
C GLY A 382 -7.71 2.03 -8.87
N GLY A 383 -8.53 2.89 -8.27
CA GLY A 383 -9.92 3.14 -8.67
C GLY A 383 -10.99 2.67 -7.69
N ALA A 384 -10.90 1.49 -7.11
CA ALA A 384 -11.97 0.93 -6.27
C ALA A 384 -12.41 1.80 -5.08
N ASN A 385 -11.49 2.57 -4.53
CA ASN A 385 -11.72 3.41 -3.34
C ASN A 385 -11.83 4.92 -3.68
N GLY A 386 -11.78 5.29 -4.94
CA GLY A 386 -11.88 6.68 -5.38
C GLY A 386 -10.89 7.62 -4.69
N ALA A 387 -11.38 8.77 -4.23
CA ALA A 387 -10.53 9.80 -3.60
C ALA A 387 -10.25 9.56 -2.11
N ASN A 388 -10.94 8.61 -1.46
CA ASN A 388 -10.72 8.30 -0.04
C ASN A 388 -11.30 6.92 0.30
N ARG A 389 -10.49 6.06 0.91
CA ARG A 389 -10.84 4.68 1.21
C ARG A 389 -11.69 4.56 2.47
N LEU A 390 -12.78 3.80 2.39
CA LEU A 390 -13.60 3.40 3.52
C LEU A 390 -12.78 2.52 4.50
N SER A 391 -13.00 2.70 5.79
CA SER A 391 -12.28 1.93 6.82
C SER A 391 -12.52 0.42 6.65
N GLY A 392 -11.45 -0.38 6.73
CA GLY A 392 -11.53 -1.84 6.62
C GLY A 392 -11.45 -2.40 5.18
N ASN A 393 -11.64 -1.59 4.12
CA ASN A 393 -11.61 -2.10 2.74
C ASN A 393 -10.27 -2.69 2.29
N ALA A 394 -9.14 -2.29 2.87
CA ALA A 394 -7.82 -2.67 2.36
C ALA A 394 -7.57 -4.20 2.30
N ILE A 395 -7.94 -4.94 3.35
CA ILE A 395 -7.78 -6.40 3.37
C ILE A 395 -8.84 -7.05 2.47
N SER A 396 -10.09 -6.59 2.48
CA SER A 396 -11.16 -7.09 1.60
C SER A 396 -10.75 -6.95 0.14
N GLU A 397 -10.25 -5.79 -0.26
CA GLU A 397 -9.73 -5.53 -1.60
C GLU A 397 -8.56 -6.46 -1.95
N ALA A 398 -7.58 -6.60 -1.05
CA ALA A 398 -6.45 -7.48 -1.29
C ALA A 398 -6.89 -8.94 -1.51
N LEU A 399 -7.88 -9.41 -0.76
CA LEU A 399 -8.43 -10.76 -0.90
C LEU A 399 -9.21 -10.92 -2.20
N VAL A 400 -10.17 -10.03 -2.45
CA VAL A 400 -11.06 -10.10 -3.62
C VAL A 400 -10.27 -9.98 -4.92
N PHE A 401 -9.42 -8.95 -5.02
CA PHE A 401 -8.62 -8.72 -6.22
C PHE A 401 -7.55 -9.80 -6.41
N GLY A 402 -6.94 -10.29 -5.32
CA GLY A 402 -6.03 -11.44 -5.37
C GLY A 402 -6.71 -12.68 -5.92
N ARG A 403 -7.89 -13.01 -5.38
CA ARG A 403 -8.72 -14.14 -5.85
C ARG A 403 -9.06 -14.02 -7.33
N ARG A 404 -9.53 -12.85 -7.76
CA ARG A 404 -9.91 -12.59 -9.15
C ARG A 404 -8.70 -12.66 -10.08
N ALA A 405 -7.60 -12.00 -9.75
CA ALA A 405 -6.38 -12.01 -10.55
C ALA A 405 -5.80 -13.42 -10.73
N GLY A 406 -5.80 -14.23 -9.66
CA GLY A 406 -5.33 -15.62 -9.71
C GLY A 406 -6.15 -16.46 -10.68
N ARG A 407 -7.48 -16.36 -10.63
CA ARG A 407 -8.39 -17.05 -11.56
C ARG A 407 -8.18 -16.62 -13.00
N SER A 408 -8.10 -15.32 -13.24
CA SER A 408 -7.91 -14.75 -14.57
C SER A 408 -6.55 -15.11 -15.16
N ALA A 409 -5.48 -15.05 -14.37
CA ALA A 409 -4.14 -15.43 -14.78
C ALA A 409 -4.06 -16.93 -15.14
N ALA A 410 -4.69 -17.81 -14.35
CA ALA A 410 -4.76 -19.24 -14.67
C ALA A 410 -5.55 -19.52 -15.95
N ALA A 411 -6.69 -18.84 -16.12
CA ALA A 411 -7.51 -18.97 -17.34
C ALA A 411 -6.74 -18.54 -18.59
N ARG A 412 -5.97 -17.44 -18.50
CA ARG A 412 -5.07 -17.02 -19.55
C ARG A 412 -3.97 -18.05 -19.82
N ALA A 413 -3.31 -18.52 -18.77
CA ALA A 413 -2.18 -19.44 -18.88
C ALA A 413 -2.54 -20.74 -19.62
N LYS A 414 -3.79 -21.20 -19.53
CA LYS A 414 -4.31 -22.36 -20.29
C LYS A 414 -4.38 -22.11 -21.80
N LYS A 415 -4.54 -20.86 -22.22
CA LYS A 415 -4.68 -20.48 -23.64
C LYS A 415 -3.34 -20.21 -24.31
N ILE A 416 -2.28 -20.00 -23.54
CA ILE A 416 -0.96 -19.65 -24.03
C ILE A 416 -0.11 -20.92 -24.10
N ALA A 417 0.56 -21.14 -25.24
CA ALA A 417 1.57 -22.19 -25.39
C ALA A 417 2.74 -21.97 -24.41
N ARG A 418 3.59 -22.97 -24.26
CA ARG A 418 4.78 -22.86 -23.39
C ARG A 418 5.60 -21.63 -23.79
N ARG A 419 5.90 -20.77 -22.81
CA ARG A 419 6.85 -19.67 -22.94
C ARG A 419 8.13 -20.01 -22.21
N GLY A 420 9.25 -19.88 -22.92
CA GLY A 420 10.59 -19.99 -22.36
C GLY A 420 11.35 -18.67 -22.48
N TRP A 421 12.52 -18.61 -21.89
CA TRP A 421 13.38 -17.41 -21.96
C TRP A 421 13.69 -16.98 -23.40
N LYS A 422 13.72 -17.92 -24.35
CA LYS A 422 13.96 -17.65 -25.78
C LYS A 422 12.84 -16.84 -26.45
N ASP A 423 11.64 -16.86 -25.87
CA ASP A 423 10.45 -16.21 -26.42
C ASP A 423 10.31 -14.76 -25.93
N LEU A 424 11.18 -14.33 -25.00
CA LEU A 424 11.23 -12.96 -24.52
C LEU A 424 11.96 -12.07 -25.54
N ARG A 425 11.58 -10.80 -25.60
CA ARG A 425 12.28 -9.82 -26.45
C ARG A 425 13.76 -9.73 -26.05
N PRO A 426 14.71 -10.07 -26.93
CA PRO A 426 16.11 -10.17 -26.54
C PRO A 426 16.69 -8.87 -25.98
N ASN A 427 16.31 -7.72 -26.56
CA ASN A 427 16.88 -6.42 -26.18
C ASN A 427 16.36 -5.95 -24.83
N ASP A 428 15.06 -6.08 -24.53
CA ASP A 428 14.46 -5.61 -23.28
C ASP A 428 14.99 -6.41 -22.09
N GLY A 429 15.01 -7.74 -22.21
CA GLY A 429 15.55 -8.62 -21.17
C GLY A 429 17.06 -8.48 -20.99
N ARG A 430 17.82 -8.26 -22.07
CA ARG A 430 19.27 -8.07 -22.02
C ARG A 430 19.64 -6.76 -21.32
N ALA A 431 19.02 -5.63 -21.67
CA ALA A 431 19.28 -4.34 -21.05
C ALA A 431 19.00 -4.38 -19.53
N ALA A 432 17.87 -5.01 -19.13
CA ALA A 432 17.54 -5.19 -17.72
C ALA A 432 18.54 -6.10 -16.99
N LEU A 433 18.97 -7.21 -17.62
CA LEU A 433 20.01 -8.09 -17.05
C LEU A 433 21.38 -7.41 -16.98
N GLU A 434 21.73 -6.59 -17.96
CA GLU A 434 22.96 -5.80 -17.94
C GLU A 434 22.94 -4.77 -16.81
N LEU A 435 21.80 -4.11 -16.57
CA LEU A 435 21.63 -3.20 -15.44
C LEU A 435 21.78 -3.93 -14.11
N VAL A 436 21.17 -5.10 -14.01
CA VAL A 436 21.27 -5.97 -12.83
C VAL A 436 22.68 -6.52 -12.64
N GLY A 437 23.28 -7.05 -13.69
CA GLY A 437 24.60 -7.68 -13.68
C GLY A 437 25.78 -6.71 -13.66
N ASN A 438 25.53 -5.40 -13.64
CA ASN A 438 26.45 -4.34 -14.02
C ASN A 438 27.87 -4.48 -13.44
N ALA A 439 28.78 -4.99 -14.28
CA ALA A 439 30.19 -5.14 -13.97
C ALA A 439 30.94 -3.79 -13.93
N ASN A 440 30.38 -2.75 -14.53
CA ASN A 440 30.99 -1.43 -14.72
C ASN A 440 30.23 -0.32 -13.98
N GLY A 441 29.73 -0.59 -12.77
CA GLY A 441 28.91 0.33 -11.99
C GLY A 441 29.49 1.74 -11.90
N GLY A 442 28.58 2.72 -11.99
CA GLY A 442 28.87 4.11 -11.70
C GLY A 442 28.79 4.38 -10.19
N GLY A 443 29.20 5.57 -9.78
CA GLY A 443 28.82 6.08 -8.46
C GLY A 443 29.59 5.51 -7.26
N ARG A 444 30.91 5.64 -7.25
CA ARG A 444 31.65 5.57 -5.99
C ARG A 444 31.19 6.72 -5.08
N GLY A 445 30.70 6.36 -3.89
CA GLY A 445 30.35 7.33 -2.86
C GLY A 445 28.89 7.70 -2.72
N LEU A 446 27.94 7.07 -3.47
CA LEU A 446 26.51 7.28 -3.23
C LEU A 446 26.13 6.79 -1.82
N ASN A 447 25.53 7.68 -1.03
CA ASN A 447 24.86 7.30 0.22
C ASN A 447 23.37 7.12 -0.04
N THR A 448 22.99 5.93 -0.52
CA THR A 448 21.61 5.60 -0.89
C THR A 448 20.65 5.73 0.29
N ALA A 449 21.06 5.37 1.50
CA ALA A 449 20.26 5.53 2.70
C ALA A 449 19.94 7.02 3.00
N ALA A 450 20.95 7.90 2.87
CA ALA A 450 20.75 9.34 3.03
C ALA A 450 19.83 9.91 1.92
N MET A 451 19.94 9.41 0.68
CA MET A 451 19.06 9.80 -0.42
C MET A 451 17.60 9.38 -0.17
N ILE A 452 17.36 8.17 0.34
CA ILE A 452 16.02 7.71 0.76
C ILE A 452 15.47 8.66 1.83
N ALA A 453 16.26 8.99 2.85
CA ALA A 453 15.83 9.89 3.91
C ALA A 453 15.49 11.31 3.38
N ARG A 454 16.27 11.83 2.42
CA ARG A 454 15.98 13.11 1.73
C ARG A 454 14.69 13.03 0.94
N LEU A 455 14.45 11.97 0.16
CA LEU A 455 13.20 11.78 -0.56
C LEU A 455 12.00 11.71 0.38
N GLN A 456 12.13 10.95 1.48
CA GLN A 456 11.09 10.87 2.50
C GLN A 456 10.82 12.23 3.18
N ALA A 457 11.84 13.07 3.32
CA ALA A 457 11.69 14.45 3.80
C ALA A 457 10.86 15.28 2.82
N ILE A 458 11.26 15.30 1.54
CA ILE A 458 10.55 16.03 0.48
C ILE A 458 9.09 15.61 0.42
N MET A 459 8.82 14.31 0.38
CA MET A 459 7.45 13.81 0.29
C MET A 459 6.60 14.14 1.53
N SER A 460 7.19 14.08 2.72
CA SER A 460 6.47 14.39 3.96
C SER A 460 6.19 15.88 4.13
N ASP A 461 7.14 16.73 3.77
CA ASP A 461 7.06 18.16 4.03
C ASP A 461 6.35 18.93 2.90
N GLU A 462 6.51 18.48 1.64
CA GLU A 462 6.01 19.20 0.47
C GLU A 462 4.82 18.49 -0.23
N VAL A 463 4.71 17.16 -0.11
CA VAL A 463 3.67 16.33 -0.76
C VAL A 463 2.81 15.60 0.27
N GLY A 464 2.81 16.05 1.50
CA GLY A 464 2.05 15.53 2.62
C GLY A 464 0.52 15.70 2.46
N PRO A 465 -0.24 15.64 3.58
CA PRO A 465 -1.70 15.74 3.52
C PRO A 465 -2.21 17.10 3.04
N PHE A 466 -1.45 18.20 3.25
CA PHE A 466 -1.83 19.57 2.87
C PHE A 466 -0.80 20.17 1.95
N ARG A 467 -1.23 20.56 0.76
CA ARG A 467 -0.39 20.87 -0.39
C ARG A 467 -0.68 22.28 -0.93
N THR A 468 0.33 22.89 -1.53
CA THR A 468 0.19 24.10 -2.35
C THR A 468 0.98 23.94 -3.63
N ALA A 469 0.67 24.73 -4.69
CA ALA A 469 1.46 24.73 -5.92
C ALA A 469 2.94 25.02 -5.64
N ALA A 470 3.24 25.93 -4.73
CA ALA A 470 4.62 26.27 -4.36
C ALA A 470 5.36 25.09 -3.74
N LYS A 471 4.75 24.38 -2.77
CA LYS A 471 5.30 23.14 -2.17
C LYS A 471 5.54 22.07 -3.25
N LEU A 472 4.52 21.78 -4.06
CA LEU A 472 4.59 20.74 -5.10
C LEU A 472 5.64 21.02 -6.18
N ASN A 473 5.82 22.27 -6.60
CA ASN A 473 6.86 22.65 -7.55
C ASN A 473 8.27 22.47 -6.96
N ARG A 474 8.50 22.82 -5.69
CA ARG A 474 9.77 22.54 -5.00
C ARG A 474 10.03 21.03 -4.93
N ALA A 475 9.04 20.24 -4.52
CA ALA A 475 9.15 18.80 -4.48
C ALA A 475 9.56 18.19 -5.83
N LEU A 476 8.93 18.62 -6.93
CA LEU A 476 9.27 18.15 -8.28
C LEU A 476 10.71 18.52 -8.66
N ALA A 477 11.17 19.72 -8.34
CA ALA A 477 12.55 20.14 -8.60
C ALA A 477 13.56 19.29 -7.79
N ASP A 478 13.28 19.06 -6.51
CA ASP A 478 14.13 18.27 -5.63
C ASP A 478 14.15 16.78 -5.99
N ILE A 479 13.01 16.21 -6.41
CA ILE A 479 12.91 14.83 -6.93
C ILE A 479 13.75 14.70 -8.21
N ALA A 480 13.69 15.68 -9.12
CA ALA A 480 14.49 15.70 -10.33
C ALA A 480 15.99 15.78 -10.02
N ALA A 481 16.39 16.63 -9.07
CA ALA A 481 17.77 16.74 -8.61
C ALA A 481 18.28 15.41 -8.01
N LEU A 482 17.48 14.76 -7.13
CA LEU A 482 17.81 13.45 -6.57
C LEU A 482 17.91 12.37 -7.66
N THR A 483 17.05 12.43 -8.68
CA THR A 483 17.11 11.49 -9.81
C THR A 483 18.42 11.64 -10.59
N GLY A 484 18.85 12.88 -10.84
CA GLY A 484 20.15 13.16 -11.45
C GLY A 484 21.34 12.69 -10.60
N GLU A 485 21.26 12.89 -9.27
CA GLU A 485 22.29 12.41 -8.33
C GLU A 485 22.39 10.88 -8.28
N LEU A 486 21.24 10.16 -8.34
CA LEU A 486 21.19 8.70 -8.35
C LEU A 486 21.90 8.11 -9.57
N GLY A 487 21.76 8.76 -10.72
CA GLY A 487 22.32 8.31 -11.99
C GLY A 487 21.64 7.06 -12.57
N GLU A 488 22.10 6.64 -13.74
CA GLU A 488 21.46 5.58 -14.51
C GLU A 488 21.92 4.15 -14.16
N ARG A 489 22.94 4.01 -13.34
CA ARG A 489 23.57 2.71 -13.04
C ARG A 489 23.80 2.51 -11.55
N PRO A 490 23.50 1.30 -11.02
CA PRO A 490 23.72 1.00 -9.62
C PRO A 490 25.21 1.08 -9.26
N PRO A 491 25.54 1.46 -8.02
CA PRO A 491 26.90 1.44 -7.53
C PRO A 491 27.45 0.01 -7.53
N ARG A 492 28.75 -0.14 -7.78
CA ARG A 492 29.43 -1.43 -7.71
C ARG A 492 30.26 -1.50 -6.43
N ARG A 493 30.04 -2.57 -5.65
CA ARG A 493 31.02 -2.99 -4.64
C ARG A 493 32.01 -3.99 -5.27
N ALA A 494 33.29 -3.72 -5.11
CA ALA A 494 34.35 -4.55 -5.71
C ALA A 494 34.38 -5.99 -5.14
N ASP A 495 33.83 -6.18 -3.95
CA ASP A 495 33.93 -7.37 -3.09
C ASP A 495 32.56 -7.94 -2.64
N ALA A 496 31.45 -7.49 -3.21
CA ALA A 496 30.12 -7.92 -2.79
C ALA A 496 29.80 -9.33 -3.30
N ALA A 497 29.98 -10.31 -2.47
CA ALA A 497 29.61 -11.70 -2.72
C ALA A 497 28.11 -12.02 -2.44
N GLY A 498 27.34 -11.10 -1.88
CA GLY A 498 25.93 -11.24 -1.55
C GLY A 498 25.44 -10.12 -0.65
N TYR A 499 24.12 -10.00 -0.48
CA TYR A 499 23.45 -8.99 0.34
C TYR A 499 23.94 -7.55 0.10
N ASP A 500 24.08 -7.15 -1.17
CA ASP A 500 24.44 -5.79 -1.55
C ASP A 500 23.26 -4.83 -1.30
N LEU A 501 23.19 -4.32 -0.06
CA LEU A 501 22.09 -3.44 0.36
C LEU A 501 22.13 -2.09 -0.37
N GLN A 502 23.32 -1.58 -0.70
CA GLN A 502 23.43 -0.32 -1.44
C GLN A 502 22.87 -0.45 -2.87
N ARG A 503 23.09 -1.60 -3.51
CA ARG A 503 22.48 -1.92 -4.81
C ARG A 503 20.98 -2.10 -4.69
N LEU A 504 20.49 -2.76 -3.63
CA LEU A 504 19.05 -2.89 -3.36
C LEU A 504 18.39 -1.53 -3.18
N GLU A 505 18.98 -0.67 -2.36
CA GLU A 505 18.48 0.69 -2.13
C GLU A 505 18.55 1.58 -3.38
N TRP A 506 19.52 1.33 -4.28
CA TRP A 506 19.57 2.03 -5.56
C TRP A 506 18.36 1.67 -6.44
N PHE A 507 18.00 0.38 -6.56
CA PHE A 507 16.80 -0.05 -7.27
C PHE A 507 15.53 0.45 -6.59
N ASP A 508 15.49 0.49 -5.26
CA ASP A 508 14.40 1.10 -4.50
C ASP A 508 14.25 2.57 -4.86
N LEU A 509 15.33 3.35 -4.80
CA LEU A 509 15.34 4.77 -5.13
C LEU A 509 14.92 5.03 -6.58
N ARG A 510 15.38 4.22 -7.54
CA ARG A 510 14.94 4.29 -8.95
C ARG A 510 13.42 4.21 -9.05
N ASN A 511 12.79 3.31 -8.31
CA ASN A 511 11.34 3.17 -8.26
C ASN A 511 10.67 4.29 -7.46
N MET A 512 11.16 4.57 -6.26
CA MET A 512 10.59 5.57 -5.36
C MET A 512 10.59 6.98 -5.96
N LEU A 513 11.66 7.38 -6.64
CA LEU A 513 11.77 8.69 -7.31
C LEU A 513 10.77 8.82 -8.46
N LEU A 514 10.64 7.78 -9.29
CA LEU A 514 9.63 7.75 -10.36
C LEU A 514 8.22 7.88 -9.79
N VAL A 515 7.88 7.10 -8.77
CA VAL A 515 6.55 7.10 -8.15
C VAL A 515 6.29 8.39 -7.38
N ALA A 516 7.28 8.94 -6.68
CA ALA A 516 7.17 10.27 -6.04
C ALA A 516 6.84 11.36 -7.06
N GLY A 517 7.50 11.33 -8.22
CA GLY A 517 7.19 12.20 -9.35
C GLY A 517 5.73 12.08 -9.81
N THR A 518 5.17 10.86 -9.91
CA THR A 518 3.76 10.67 -10.29
C THR A 518 2.81 11.29 -9.28
N VAL A 519 3.06 11.06 -7.97
CA VAL A 519 2.23 11.63 -6.89
C VAL A 519 2.27 13.17 -6.91
N ALA A 520 3.47 13.75 -6.95
CA ALA A 520 3.63 15.22 -6.92
C ALA A 520 3.04 15.88 -8.17
N GLN A 521 3.25 15.31 -9.36
CA GLN A 521 2.75 15.87 -10.60
C GLN A 521 1.22 15.75 -10.72
N SER A 522 0.63 14.61 -10.32
CA SER A 522 -0.83 14.47 -10.26
C SER A 522 -1.45 15.42 -9.24
N ALA A 523 -0.82 15.58 -8.07
CA ALA A 523 -1.26 16.52 -7.05
C ALA A 523 -1.19 17.98 -7.52
N LEU A 524 -0.17 18.35 -8.30
CA LEU A 524 -0.04 19.68 -8.88
C LEU A 524 -1.11 19.95 -9.95
N ALA A 525 -1.40 18.94 -10.78
CA ALA A 525 -2.38 19.03 -11.86
C ALA A 525 -3.81 19.17 -11.35
N ARG A 526 -4.18 18.52 -10.22
CA ARG A 526 -5.53 18.64 -9.63
C ARG A 526 -5.67 19.93 -8.83
N THR A 527 -6.43 20.86 -9.35
CA THR A 527 -6.65 22.19 -8.74
C THR A 527 -7.99 22.27 -7.99
N GLU A 528 -8.18 21.35 -7.06
CA GLU A 528 -9.30 21.25 -6.10
C GLU A 528 -8.85 20.55 -4.82
N SER A 529 -9.71 20.50 -3.82
CA SER A 529 -9.60 19.62 -2.66
C SER A 529 -10.69 18.56 -2.69
N ARG A 530 -10.30 17.27 -2.58
CA ARG A 530 -11.23 16.13 -2.62
C ARG A 530 -10.64 14.93 -1.86
N GLY A 531 -11.41 14.35 -0.93
CA GLY A 531 -10.99 13.16 -0.19
C GLY A 531 -9.64 13.35 0.50
N SER A 532 -8.67 12.50 0.22
CA SER A 532 -7.33 12.58 0.81
C SER A 532 -6.39 13.60 0.13
N HIS A 533 -6.81 14.21 -0.97
CA HIS A 533 -6.07 15.28 -1.64
C HIS A 533 -6.56 16.64 -1.19
N GLN A 534 -5.76 17.38 -0.42
CA GLN A 534 -6.11 18.70 0.10
C GLN A 534 -5.12 19.75 -0.41
N ARG A 535 -5.68 20.76 -1.11
CA ARG A 535 -4.96 21.90 -1.67
C ARG A 535 -5.34 23.16 -0.90
N GLU A 536 -4.41 23.73 -0.14
CA GLU A 536 -4.67 24.97 0.61
C GLU A 536 -4.90 26.18 -0.32
N ASP A 537 -4.30 26.15 -1.50
CA ASP A 537 -4.50 27.16 -2.57
C ASP A 537 -5.76 26.89 -3.42
N PHE A 538 -6.39 25.72 -3.32
CA PHE A 538 -7.65 25.33 -3.97
C PHE A 538 -8.53 24.53 -3.01
N PRO A 539 -9.09 25.15 -1.94
CA PRO A 539 -9.73 24.42 -0.85
C PRO A 539 -11.11 23.82 -1.19
N GLN A 540 -11.69 24.19 -2.32
CA GLN A 540 -13.03 23.75 -2.72
C GLN A 540 -12.99 22.46 -3.52
N THR A 541 -14.04 21.63 -3.38
CA THR A 541 -14.32 20.50 -4.27
C THR A 541 -15.10 21.01 -5.48
N LEU A 542 -14.64 20.73 -6.69
CA LEU A 542 -15.19 21.29 -7.92
C LEU A 542 -15.84 20.19 -8.79
N PRO A 543 -17.07 20.41 -9.31
CA PRO A 543 -17.78 19.38 -10.11
C PRO A 543 -17.01 18.92 -11.36
N HIS A 544 -16.33 19.83 -12.05
CA HIS A 544 -15.59 19.49 -13.27
C HIS A 544 -14.34 18.63 -13.02
N TRP A 545 -13.91 18.48 -11.76
CA TRP A 545 -12.85 17.59 -11.33
C TRP A 545 -13.37 16.19 -10.93
N ARG A 546 -14.64 15.88 -11.11
CA ARG A 546 -15.18 14.50 -11.01
C ARG A 546 -14.69 13.68 -12.21
N ARG A 547 -13.37 13.51 -12.28
CA ARG A 547 -12.67 12.77 -13.33
C ARG A 547 -11.36 12.20 -12.79
N HIS A 548 -10.97 11.06 -13.33
CA HIS A 548 -9.67 10.45 -13.03
C HIS A 548 -8.52 11.22 -13.68
N GLN A 549 -7.37 11.17 -13.07
CA GLN A 549 -6.10 11.58 -13.67
C GLN A 549 -5.32 10.33 -14.07
N ARG A 550 -5.02 10.21 -15.36
CA ARG A 550 -4.21 9.12 -15.90
C ARG A 550 -2.77 9.56 -16.06
N VAL A 551 -1.83 8.74 -15.57
CA VAL A 551 -0.38 8.98 -15.67
C VAL A 551 0.23 7.92 -16.58
N ARG A 552 1.03 8.35 -17.54
CA ARG A 552 1.84 7.51 -18.43
C ARG A 552 3.28 7.99 -18.49
N LEU A 553 4.17 7.08 -18.83
CA LEU A 553 5.56 7.40 -19.12
C LEU A 553 5.73 7.53 -20.63
N ALA A 554 6.08 8.72 -21.12
CA ALA A 554 6.38 9.00 -22.52
C ALA A 554 7.89 9.31 -22.66
N GLY A 555 8.66 8.32 -23.07
CA GLY A 555 10.12 8.37 -22.94
C GLY A 555 10.54 8.47 -21.45
N ALA A 556 11.24 9.53 -21.09
CA ALA A 556 11.61 9.80 -19.69
C ALA A 556 10.63 10.74 -18.96
N ALA A 557 9.63 11.29 -19.65
CA ALA A 557 8.71 12.28 -19.11
C ALA A 557 7.40 11.64 -18.62
N LEU A 558 6.94 12.07 -17.45
CA LEU A 558 5.61 11.75 -16.96
C LEU A 558 4.57 12.64 -17.66
N GLN A 559 3.50 12.05 -18.15
CA GLN A 559 2.36 12.75 -18.71
C GLN A 559 1.13 12.48 -17.84
N VAL A 560 0.49 13.55 -17.37
CA VAL A 560 -0.77 13.50 -16.62
C VAL A 560 -1.89 14.04 -17.51
N THR A 561 -2.92 13.24 -17.72
CA THR A 561 -4.09 13.59 -18.53
C THR A 561 -5.38 13.31 -17.77
N GLY A 562 -6.40 14.17 -17.95
CA GLY A 562 -7.73 13.91 -17.39
C GLY A 562 -8.48 12.85 -18.20
N ALA A 563 -9.11 11.89 -17.54
CA ALA A 563 -10.01 10.91 -18.14
C ALA A 563 -11.40 10.99 -17.46
N PRO A 564 -12.53 10.91 -18.21
CA PRO A 564 -13.84 10.79 -17.59
C PRO A 564 -13.91 9.61 -16.63
N ALA A 565 -14.72 9.71 -15.57
CA ALA A 565 -14.85 8.64 -14.58
C ALA A 565 -15.38 7.31 -15.18
N GLU A 566 -16.11 7.40 -16.30
CA GLU A 566 -16.74 6.28 -17.00
C GLU A 566 -15.82 5.59 -18.03
N ALA A 567 -14.61 6.09 -18.26
CA ALA A 567 -13.73 5.69 -19.38
C ALA A 567 -12.44 4.97 -18.96
N LEU A 568 -12.42 4.21 -17.86
CA LEU A 568 -11.19 3.60 -17.38
C LEU A 568 -10.78 2.36 -18.18
N VAL A 569 -11.72 1.59 -18.71
CA VAL A 569 -11.45 0.41 -19.55
C VAL A 569 -12.44 0.37 -20.70
N SER A 570 -12.01 0.77 -21.89
CA SER A 570 -12.71 0.50 -23.16
C SER A 570 -11.89 -0.47 -23.97
#